data_41135b60c2c469451cc7c0fd8daaed41
#
_entry.id   41135b60c2c469451cc7c0fd8daaed41
#
_cell.length_a   1.000
_cell.length_b   1.000
_cell.length_c   1.000
_cell.angle_alpha   90.00
_cell.angle_beta   90.00
_cell.angle_gamma   90.00
#
_symmetry.space_group_name_H-M   'P 1'
#
loop_
_entity.id
_entity.type
_entity.pdbx_description
1 polymer ?
#
loop_
_entity_poly.entity_id
_entity_poly.type
_entity_poly.pdbx_seq_one_letter_code
_entity_poly.pdbx_strand_id
1 'polypeptide(L)'
;MQRRDFIKLAAACSLGVVSPPANAVPTKDSIFRSSALYDGPFFVLVNASGGWDPTSLCDPKGTTDAEEGNEAANPMNRSYLTRDIATAGNIRYAPIGGFSAFFTKYSRDLLVINGIDTSTNGHDTGSRHVWSGKLAEGYPSFGALVAGVKSRASPMAFLSNGGYDFTGGLVAPTRSASTGPLARLAFPNRSDPNNQNSTFHSNETEERVRAAQRARLNRLRQKETLPAYEGAYGLLFAARAGEAEVRNLTTHLPTQLDNTGNPLRRQAQVAVAAYKAGLCVAANLNIGGFDTHGNHDASHIPALARLLEGVDFLMEEATRQGVRHKMTVVIASDFGRTPGYNDGNGKDHWSITSMMLMGAGVRGNRVLGGTDARHRALTVDRTTLQPGGDLTLRPEHVHAALRRLAGIEGDPVVTRQFPLPTEELDIL
;
A
#
# COMPACT_ATOMS: atom_id res chain seq x y z
N MET A 1 6.23 -15.03 -35.32
CA MET A 1 5.40 -14.11 -34.54
C MET A 1 5.95 -12.70 -34.75
N GLN A 2 5.17 -11.79 -35.34
CA GLN A 2 5.64 -10.43 -35.62
C GLN A 2 5.71 -9.61 -34.29
N ARG A 3 6.58 -8.56 -34.28
CA ARG A 3 6.76 -7.69 -33.08
C ARG A 3 5.44 -7.15 -32.50
N ARG A 4 4.45 -6.86 -33.38
CA ARG A 4 3.11 -6.39 -32.97
C ARG A 4 2.30 -7.45 -32.22
N ASP A 5 2.46 -8.73 -32.54
CA ASP A 5 1.72 -9.83 -31.89
C ASP A 5 2.28 -10.13 -30.51
N PHE A 6 3.58 -9.93 -30.31
CA PHE A 6 4.22 -10.04 -28.99
C PHE A 6 3.78 -8.93 -28.04
N ILE A 7 3.68 -7.69 -28.53
CA ILE A 7 3.19 -6.55 -27.73
C ILE A 7 1.71 -6.74 -27.38
N LYS A 8 0.88 -7.24 -28.30
CA LYS A 8 -0.54 -7.56 -28.03
C LYS A 8 -0.70 -8.69 -27.02
N LEU A 9 0.15 -9.71 -27.08
CA LEU A 9 0.14 -10.83 -26.13
C LEU A 9 0.60 -10.36 -24.72
N ALA A 10 1.61 -9.51 -24.65
CA ALA A 10 2.08 -8.90 -23.41
C ALA A 10 1.01 -7.99 -22.78
N ALA A 11 0.29 -7.20 -23.61
CA ALA A 11 -0.82 -6.38 -23.16
C ALA A 11 -2.05 -7.20 -22.73
N ALA A 12 -2.35 -8.30 -23.44
CA ALA A 12 -3.44 -9.21 -23.06
C ALA A 12 -3.19 -9.98 -21.76
N CYS A 13 -1.91 -10.15 -21.38
CA CYS A 13 -1.52 -10.77 -20.11
C CYS A 13 -1.40 -9.76 -18.95
N SER A 14 -1.84 -8.50 -19.12
CA SER A 14 -1.73 -7.41 -18.13
C SER A 14 -0.28 -7.14 -17.67
N LEU A 15 0.71 -7.60 -18.43
CA LEU A 15 2.11 -7.30 -18.20
C LEU A 15 2.43 -6.00 -18.97
N GLY A 16 2.13 -4.87 -18.36
CA GLY A 16 2.64 -3.59 -18.82
C GLY A 16 4.16 -3.59 -18.76
N VAL A 17 4.83 -3.87 -19.87
CA VAL A 17 6.28 -3.68 -19.97
C VAL A 17 6.54 -2.19 -20.07
N VAL A 18 6.64 -1.53 -18.94
CA VAL A 18 7.24 -0.19 -18.86
C VAL A 18 8.74 -0.38 -18.97
N SER A 19 9.34 0.11 -20.04
CA SER A 19 10.80 0.09 -20.20
C SER A 19 11.42 0.92 -19.06
N PRO A 20 12.27 0.35 -18.21
CA PRO A 20 12.95 1.11 -17.18
C PRO A 20 13.92 2.12 -17.83
N PRO A 21 14.17 3.27 -17.19
CA PRO A 21 15.23 4.16 -17.64
C PRO A 21 16.58 3.41 -17.69
N ALA A 22 17.42 3.73 -18.67
CA ALA A 22 18.64 2.99 -18.99
C ALA A 22 19.61 2.78 -17.81
N ASN A 23 19.50 3.59 -16.73
CA ASN A 23 20.37 3.53 -15.55
C ASN A 23 19.88 2.58 -14.45
N ALA A 24 18.70 1.93 -14.63
CA ALA A 24 18.09 1.04 -13.65
C ALA A 24 18.19 -0.45 -14.05
N VAL A 25 18.99 -0.79 -15.05
CA VAL A 25 19.10 -2.17 -15.55
C VAL A 25 19.87 -3.02 -14.54
N PRO A 26 19.28 -4.12 -14.01
CA PRO A 26 20.01 -5.03 -13.13
C PRO A 26 21.16 -5.71 -13.89
N THR A 27 22.26 -5.94 -13.20
CA THR A 27 23.36 -6.76 -13.76
C THR A 27 22.92 -8.20 -13.96
N LYS A 28 23.49 -8.89 -14.95
CA LYS A 28 23.18 -10.32 -15.28
C LYS A 28 23.12 -11.20 -14.04
N ASP A 29 24.02 -11.01 -13.10
CA ASP A 29 24.16 -11.87 -11.90
C ASP A 29 23.10 -11.60 -10.83
N SER A 30 22.48 -10.42 -10.79
CA SER A 30 21.48 -10.07 -9.77
C SER A 30 20.09 -10.64 -10.08
N ILE A 31 19.76 -10.85 -11.36
CA ILE A 31 18.44 -11.33 -11.81
C ILE A 31 18.36 -12.87 -11.76
N PHE A 32 19.49 -13.56 -11.83
CA PHE A 32 19.55 -15.02 -12.03
C PHE A 32 20.01 -15.82 -10.81
N ARG A 33 20.27 -15.16 -9.69
CA ARG A 33 20.35 -15.91 -8.43
C ARG A 33 18.95 -16.42 -8.14
N SER A 34 18.82 -17.74 -7.92
CA SER A 34 17.65 -18.33 -7.28
C SER A 34 17.30 -17.40 -6.13
N SER A 35 16.18 -16.67 -6.20
CA SER A 35 15.81 -15.74 -5.16
C SER A 35 15.60 -16.58 -3.91
N ALA A 36 16.49 -16.44 -2.93
CA ALA A 36 16.18 -16.93 -1.59
C ALA A 36 14.82 -16.34 -1.22
N LEU A 37 13.94 -17.17 -0.67
CA LEU A 37 12.62 -16.74 -0.22
C LEU A 37 12.80 -15.52 0.69
N TYR A 38 12.03 -14.48 0.45
CA TYR A 38 12.12 -13.26 1.23
C TYR A 38 11.57 -13.48 2.65
N ASP A 39 12.34 -13.13 3.65
CA ASP A 39 11.98 -13.26 5.07
C ASP A 39 12.28 -11.97 5.87
N GLY A 40 12.48 -10.86 5.18
CA GLY A 40 12.70 -9.54 5.78
C GLY A 40 11.40 -8.84 6.22
N PRO A 41 11.45 -7.53 6.54
CA PRO A 41 10.27 -6.74 6.90
C PRO A 41 9.21 -6.72 5.80
N PHE A 42 7.94 -6.80 6.21
CA PHE A 42 6.77 -6.77 5.31
C PHE A 42 6.04 -5.43 5.45
N PHE A 43 5.87 -4.71 4.35
CA PHE A 43 5.19 -3.41 4.34
C PHE A 43 3.83 -3.51 3.65
N VAL A 44 2.77 -3.10 4.36
CA VAL A 44 1.41 -3.05 3.82
C VAL A 44 0.90 -1.62 3.83
N LEU A 45 0.57 -1.11 2.66
CA LEU A 45 0.09 0.25 2.43
C LEU A 45 -1.41 0.18 2.17
N VAL A 46 -2.22 0.69 3.08
CA VAL A 46 -3.69 0.68 2.99
C VAL A 46 -4.16 2.05 2.55
N ASN A 47 -4.57 2.14 1.29
CA ASN A 47 -5.05 3.38 0.68
C ASN A 47 -6.58 3.51 0.84
N ALA A 48 -7.02 4.54 1.57
CA ALA A 48 -8.40 5.00 1.61
C ALA A 48 -8.62 6.01 0.47
N SER A 49 -8.92 5.51 -0.73
CA SER A 49 -8.94 6.31 -1.96
C SER A 49 -10.11 7.28 -2.00
N GLY A 50 -9.80 8.56 -2.23
CA GLY A 50 -10.80 9.61 -2.41
C GLY A 50 -10.72 10.77 -1.41
N GLY A 51 -9.73 10.82 -0.53
CA GLY A 51 -9.60 11.86 0.48
C GLY A 51 -10.48 11.60 1.71
N TRP A 52 -9.93 10.95 2.71
CA TRP A 52 -10.66 10.70 3.96
C TRP A 52 -10.80 11.95 4.82
N ASP A 53 -11.73 11.94 5.77
CA ASP A 53 -11.91 13.02 6.74
C ASP A 53 -11.27 12.65 8.09
N PRO A 54 -10.07 13.19 8.42
CA PRO A 54 -9.45 12.93 9.72
C PRO A 54 -10.30 13.39 10.90
N THR A 55 -11.15 14.42 10.71
CA THR A 55 -12.02 14.95 11.79
C THR A 55 -13.12 13.96 12.17
N SER A 56 -13.49 13.06 11.24
CA SER A 56 -14.41 11.95 11.50
C SER A 56 -13.68 10.69 11.96
N LEU A 57 -12.36 10.72 12.22
CA LEU A 57 -11.56 9.53 12.53
C LEU A 57 -10.57 9.77 13.67
N CYS A 58 -9.33 10.18 13.36
CA CYS A 58 -8.17 10.19 14.26
C CYS A 58 -7.63 11.59 14.61
N ASP A 59 -8.20 12.63 14.04
CA ASP A 59 -8.05 14.05 14.47
C ASP A 59 -9.44 14.64 14.79
N PRO A 60 -10.16 14.08 15.79
CA PRO A 60 -11.58 14.31 15.96
C PRO A 60 -11.91 15.75 16.32
N LYS A 61 -12.89 16.33 15.60
CA LYS A 61 -13.45 17.67 15.81
C LYS A 61 -14.95 17.62 15.54
N GLY A 62 -15.74 17.47 16.60
CA GLY A 62 -17.19 17.43 16.55
C GLY A 62 -17.85 18.82 16.56
N THR A 63 -19.16 18.84 16.67
CA THR A 63 -19.94 20.04 16.96
C THR A 63 -19.55 20.58 18.36
N THR A 64 -19.21 21.83 18.46
CA THR A 64 -18.90 22.47 19.76
C THR A 64 -20.17 22.84 20.51
N ASP A 65 -20.07 23.06 21.84
CA ASP A 65 -21.22 23.48 22.66
C ASP A 65 -21.84 24.82 22.17
N ALA A 66 -21.02 25.70 21.57
CA ALA A 66 -21.49 26.97 21.00
C ALA A 66 -22.23 26.80 19.66
N GLU A 67 -22.00 25.70 18.96
CA GLU A 67 -22.65 25.36 17.69
C GLU A 67 -23.88 24.49 17.88
N GLU A 68 -23.98 23.78 18.99
CA GLU A 68 -25.07 22.88 19.32
C GLU A 68 -26.42 23.62 19.34
N GLY A 69 -27.37 23.16 18.53
CA GLY A 69 -28.69 23.83 18.39
C GLY A 69 -28.71 25.14 17.57
N ASN A 70 -27.58 25.56 17.04
CA ASN A 70 -27.49 26.71 16.14
C ASN A 70 -27.60 26.27 14.68
N GLU A 71 -28.77 26.43 14.07
CA GLU A 71 -29.02 26.04 12.68
C GLU A 71 -28.14 26.78 11.66
N ALA A 72 -27.61 27.96 12.02
CA ALA A 72 -26.69 28.72 11.15
C ALA A 72 -25.24 28.24 11.27
N ALA A 73 -24.92 27.40 12.24
CA ALA A 73 -23.58 26.86 12.40
C ALA A 73 -23.27 25.80 11.34
N ASN A 74 -22.02 25.79 10.90
CA ASN A 74 -21.49 24.75 10.04
C ASN A 74 -20.32 24.04 10.74
N PRO A 75 -20.59 23.15 11.72
CA PRO A 75 -19.57 22.47 12.49
C PRO A 75 -18.74 21.52 11.62
N MET A 76 -17.53 21.19 12.08
CA MET A 76 -16.66 20.24 11.36
C MET A 76 -17.26 18.85 11.27
N ASN A 77 -18.04 18.46 12.26
CA ASN A 77 -18.72 17.16 12.24
C ASN A 77 -20.07 17.29 12.94
N ARG A 78 -21.13 16.86 12.26
CA ARG A 78 -22.51 16.89 12.79
C ARG A 78 -22.88 15.62 13.53
N SER A 79 -22.09 14.56 13.38
CA SER A 79 -22.41 13.22 13.87
C SER A 79 -22.05 12.99 15.33
N TYR A 80 -21.33 13.94 15.99
CA TYR A 80 -20.96 13.85 17.40
C TYR A 80 -20.59 15.23 17.96
N LEU A 81 -20.60 15.34 19.28
CA LEU A 81 -20.23 16.57 19.97
C LEU A 81 -18.76 16.53 20.40
N THR A 82 -18.10 17.69 20.39
CA THR A 82 -16.68 17.79 20.77
C THR A 82 -16.40 17.26 22.18
N ARG A 83 -17.36 17.41 23.10
CA ARG A 83 -17.26 16.86 24.48
C ARG A 83 -17.32 15.34 24.54
N ASP A 84 -17.83 14.66 23.52
CA ASP A 84 -17.97 13.20 23.47
C ASP A 84 -16.76 12.51 22.83
N ILE A 85 -15.75 13.27 22.37
CA ILE A 85 -14.54 12.73 21.77
C ILE A 85 -13.95 11.63 22.66
N ALA A 86 -13.80 10.44 22.08
CA ALA A 86 -13.31 9.28 22.79
C ALA A 86 -11.78 9.18 22.78
N THR A 87 -11.25 8.43 23.73
CA THR A 87 -9.81 8.16 23.85
C THR A 87 -9.54 6.68 24.10
N ALA A 88 -8.45 6.17 23.53
CA ALA A 88 -7.91 4.86 23.85
C ALA A 88 -6.38 5.00 24.03
N GLY A 89 -5.89 4.89 25.26
CA GLY A 89 -4.54 5.31 25.58
C GLY A 89 -4.35 6.81 25.28
N ASN A 90 -3.33 7.15 24.50
CA ASN A 90 -3.07 8.53 24.08
C ASN A 90 -3.78 8.89 22.75
N ILE A 91 -4.48 7.96 22.13
CA ILE A 91 -5.13 8.17 20.82
C ILE A 91 -6.53 8.73 21.04
N ARG A 92 -6.80 9.90 20.47
CA ARG A 92 -8.14 10.49 20.40
C ARG A 92 -8.81 10.06 19.10
N TYR A 93 -10.10 9.77 19.13
CA TYR A 93 -10.85 9.36 17.95
C TYR A 93 -12.32 9.80 18.00
N ALA A 94 -12.94 9.86 16.85
CA ALA A 94 -14.36 10.21 16.73
C ALA A 94 -15.24 9.07 17.31
N PRO A 95 -16.20 9.37 18.20
CA PRO A 95 -17.02 8.37 18.90
C PRO A 95 -18.19 7.85 18.04
N ILE A 96 -17.95 7.55 16.78
CA ILE A 96 -18.96 7.20 15.77
C ILE A 96 -18.58 5.90 15.05
N GLY A 97 -19.50 5.35 14.26
CA GLY A 97 -19.24 4.25 13.34
C GLY A 97 -18.77 2.93 13.97
N GLY A 98 -18.84 2.80 15.30
CA GLY A 98 -18.33 1.62 15.99
C GLY A 98 -16.79 1.60 16.11
N PHE A 99 -16.10 2.71 15.89
CA PHE A 99 -14.63 2.82 15.85
C PHE A 99 -13.94 2.46 17.17
N SER A 100 -14.66 2.55 18.30
CA SER A 100 -14.14 2.21 19.64
C SER A 100 -13.52 0.81 19.71
N ALA A 101 -14.10 -0.16 19.01
CA ALA A 101 -13.55 -1.52 18.96
C ALA A 101 -12.14 -1.55 18.40
N PHE A 102 -11.90 -0.86 17.28
CA PHE A 102 -10.60 -0.78 16.63
C PHE A 102 -9.59 -0.01 17.50
N PHE A 103 -9.93 1.21 17.94
CA PHE A 103 -9.00 2.05 18.70
C PHE A 103 -8.67 1.43 20.05
N THR A 104 -9.62 0.82 20.74
CA THR A 104 -9.36 0.11 22.01
C THR A 104 -8.42 -1.08 21.81
N LYS A 105 -8.62 -1.84 20.73
CA LYS A 105 -7.81 -3.02 20.41
C LYS A 105 -6.37 -2.66 20.04
N TYR A 106 -6.19 -1.58 19.27
CA TYR A 106 -4.91 -1.26 18.64
C TYR A 106 -4.21 0.00 19.14
N SER A 107 -4.76 0.71 20.14
CA SER A 107 -4.15 1.95 20.63
C SER A 107 -2.67 1.81 21.01
N ARG A 108 -2.29 0.67 21.57
CA ARG A 108 -0.89 0.40 21.96
C ARG A 108 0.06 0.24 20.79
N ASP A 109 -0.44 -0.20 19.64
CA ASP A 109 0.34 -0.43 18.41
C ASP A 109 0.27 0.77 17.46
N LEU A 110 -0.68 1.71 17.69
CA LEU A 110 -1.04 2.75 16.73
C LEU A 110 -0.24 4.04 16.97
N LEU A 111 0.38 4.53 15.92
CA LEU A 111 0.90 5.88 15.77
C LEU A 111 -0.04 6.67 14.86
N VAL A 112 -0.50 7.82 15.33
CA VAL A 112 -1.29 8.78 14.54
C VAL A 112 -0.44 10.02 14.28
N ILE A 113 -0.38 10.49 13.04
CA ILE A 113 0.30 11.71 12.65
C ILE A 113 -0.74 12.64 12.05
N ASN A 114 -1.07 13.71 12.75
CA ASN A 114 -2.06 14.70 12.36
C ASN A 114 -1.41 15.96 11.78
N GLY A 115 -2.15 16.75 11.00
CA GLY A 115 -1.66 18.01 10.45
C GLY A 115 -0.61 17.84 9.37
N ILE A 116 -0.66 16.76 8.60
CA ILE A 116 0.19 16.56 7.43
C ILE A 116 -0.36 17.40 6.27
N ASP A 117 0.47 18.32 5.75
CA ASP A 117 0.14 19.11 4.57
C ASP A 117 0.61 18.42 3.30
N THR A 118 -0.33 17.94 2.50
CA THR A 118 -0.05 17.34 1.18
C THR A 118 0.27 18.40 0.11
N SER A 119 0.10 19.68 0.43
CA SER A 119 0.32 20.83 -0.48
C SER A 119 -0.50 20.76 -1.78
N THR A 120 -1.54 19.94 -1.80
CA THR A 120 -2.44 19.74 -2.94
C THR A 120 -3.79 19.21 -2.46
N ASN A 121 -4.80 19.42 -3.30
CA ASN A 121 -6.14 18.85 -3.13
C ASN A 121 -6.63 18.14 -4.41
N GLY A 122 -5.72 17.72 -5.27
CA GLY A 122 -6.02 16.89 -6.45
C GLY A 122 -5.70 15.42 -6.19
N HIS A 123 -6.56 14.49 -6.58
CA HIS A 123 -6.42 13.05 -6.31
C HIS A 123 -5.09 12.47 -6.79
N ASP A 124 -4.72 12.71 -8.05
CA ASP A 124 -3.49 12.15 -8.62
C ASP A 124 -2.24 12.69 -7.93
N THR A 125 -2.22 14.00 -7.67
CA THR A 125 -1.08 14.66 -7.03
C THR A 125 -1.01 14.35 -5.55
N GLY A 126 -2.16 14.27 -4.86
CA GLY A 126 -2.25 13.91 -3.45
C GLY A 126 -1.84 12.46 -3.21
N SER A 127 -2.42 11.52 -3.96
CA SER A 127 -2.02 10.11 -3.91
C SER A 127 -0.53 9.93 -4.17
N ARG A 128 0.02 10.61 -5.19
CA ARG A 128 1.44 10.56 -5.47
C ARG A 128 2.28 11.06 -4.29
N HIS A 129 1.94 12.23 -3.73
CA HIS A 129 2.67 12.81 -2.62
C HIS A 129 2.62 11.93 -1.38
N VAL A 130 1.40 11.49 -1.01
CA VAL A 130 1.18 10.63 0.16
C VAL A 130 1.90 9.29 0.06
N TRP A 131 1.96 8.66 -1.12
CA TRP A 131 2.49 7.31 -1.27
C TRP A 131 3.92 7.22 -1.79
N SER A 132 4.52 8.33 -2.24
CA SER A 132 5.94 8.38 -2.65
C SER A 132 6.81 9.28 -1.76
N GLY A 133 6.18 10.19 -0.99
CA GLY A 133 6.87 11.27 -0.28
C GLY A 133 7.35 12.37 -1.23
N LYS A 134 6.82 12.44 -2.47
CA LYS A 134 7.23 13.46 -3.44
C LYS A 134 6.05 13.94 -4.27
N LEU A 135 5.86 15.26 -4.31
CA LEU A 135 4.81 15.88 -5.12
C LEU A 135 5.13 15.81 -6.62
N ALA A 136 6.41 15.89 -7.00
CA ALA A 136 6.85 15.78 -8.39
C ALA A 136 6.66 14.35 -8.94
N GLU A 137 6.44 14.28 -10.25
CA GLU A 137 6.33 13.00 -10.98
C GLU A 137 7.65 12.21 -11.00
N GLY A 138 7.53 10.92 -11.31
CA GLY A 138 8.66 10.03 -11.52
C GLY A 138 9.15 9.29 -10.28
N TYR A 139 8.60 9.56 -9.09
CA TYR A 139 8.96 8.83 -7.87
C TYR A 139 8.08 7.59 -7.68
N PRO A 140 8.68 6.42 -7.42
CA PRO A 140 7.93 5.20 -7.15
C PRO A 140 7.15 5.30 -5.84
N SER A 141 6.06 4.56 -5.72
CA SER A 141 5.42 4.36 -4.43
C SER A 141 6.41 3.73 -3.44
N PHE A 142 6.24 4.00 -2.15
CA PHE A 142 7.11 3.43 -1.11
C PHE A 142 7.17 1.90 -1.19
N GLY A 143 6.02 1.23 -1.41
CA GLY A 143 5.98 -0.22 -1.56
C GLY A 143 6.80 -0.73 -2.74
N ALA A 144 6.70 -0.07 -3.90
CA ALA A 144 7.49 -0.40 -5.08
C ALA A 144 8.99 -0.12 -4.86
N LEU A 145 9.33 0.98 -4.17
CA LEU A 145 10.72 1.32 -3.85
C LEU A 145 11.36 0.26 -2.96
N VAL A 146 10.71 -0.11 -1.86
CA VAL A 146 11.21 -1.13 -0.94
C VAL A 146 11.33 -2.49 -1.63
N ALA A 147 10.31 -2.90 -2.36
CA ALA A 147 10.32 -4.16 -3.10
C ALA A 147 11.44 -4.21 -4.16
N GLY A 148 11.65 -3.10 -4.88
CA GLY A 148 12.70 -2.97 -5.88
C GLY A 148 14.11 -3.01 -5.30
N VAL A 149 14.31 -2.53 -4.07
CA VAL A 149 15.60 -2.58 -3.37
C VAL A 149 15.83 -3.93 -2.71
N LYS A 150 14.83 -4.46 -1.98
CA LYS A 150 15.00 -5.65 -1.13
C LYS A 150 14.90 -6.97 -1.87
N SER A 151 14.05 -7.09 -2.88
CA SER A 151 13.81 -8.38 -3.56
C SER A 151 13.32 -8.24 -5.00
N ARG A 152 14.05 -7.46 -5.79
CA ARG A 152 13.71 -7.17 -7.20
C ARG A 152 13.45 -8.39 -8.06
N ALA A 153 14.12 -9.49 -7.77
CA ALA A 153 14.02 -10.75 -8.53
C ALA A 153 12.83 -11.62 -8.10
N SER A 154 12.14 -11.31 -7.01
CA SER A 154 10.96 -12.06 -6.60
C SER A 154 9.80 -11.82 -7.57
N PRO A 155 9.08 -12.87 -8.02
CA PRO A 155 8.02 -12.74 -9.00
C PRO A 155 6.83 -11.90 -8.53
N MET A 156 6.66 -11.72 -7.25
CA MET A 156 5.55 -10.99 -6.63
C MET A 156 6.04 -10.00 -5.57
N ALA A 157 7.28 -9.48 -5.69
CA ALA A 157 7.88 -8.62 -4.68
C ALA A 157 6.98 -7.42 -4.31
N PHE A 158 6.25 -6.86 -5.27
CA PHE A 158 5.28 -5.80 -5.07
C PHE A 158 3.89 -6.22 -5.55
N LEU A 159 2.97 -6.41 -4.59
CA LEU A 159 1.55 -6.63 -4.85
C LEU A 159 0.80 -5.30 -4.89
N SER A 160 -0.03 -5.08 -5.92
CA SER A 160 -0.86 -3.89 -6.03
C SER A 160 -2.32 -4.23 -6.25
N ASN A 161 -3.17 -3.64 -5.42
CA ASN A 161 -4.63 -3.64 -5.59
C ASN A 161 -5.16 -2.24 -5.97
N GLY A 162 -4.31 -1.35 -6.44
CA GLY A 162 -4.64 0.02 -6.84
C GLY A 162 -4.04 1.08 -5.92
N GLY A 163 -4.55 2.31 -6.00
CA GLY A 163 -3.90 3.48 -5.45
C GLY A 163 -2.69 3.90 -6.27
N TYR A 164 -1.80 4.70 -5.68
CA TYR A 164 -0.55 5.07 -6.34
C TYR A 164 0.43 3.91 -6.32
N ASP A 165 0.60 3.24 -7.45
CA ASP A 165 1.43 2.05 -7.60
C ASP A 165 2.53 2.19 -8.66
N PHE A 166 2.92 3.43 -8.98
CA PHE A 166 4.02 3.69 -9.89
C PHE A 166 5.33 3.09 -9.35
N THR A 167 6.04 2.36 -10.22
CA THR A 167 7.22 1.58 -9.79
C THR A 167 8.56 2.22 -10.15
N GLY A 168 8.56 3.28 -10.95
CA GLY A 168 9.81 3.85 -11.47
C GLY A 168 10.67 2.86 -12.25
N GLY A 169 10.10 1.73 -12.72
CA GLY A 169 10.83 0.66 -13.38
C GLY A 169 11.68 -0.22 -12.45
N LEU A 170 11.56 -0.07 -11.14
CA LEU A 170 12.35 -0.83 -10.16
C LEU A 170 11.90 -2.28 -10.02
N VAL A 171 10.59 -2.53 -10.08
CA VAL A 171 9.96 -3.83 -9.89
C VAL A 171 8.71 -3.92 -10.75
N ALA A 172 8.33 -5.14 -11.15
CA ALA A 172 7.05 -5.36 -11.81
C ALA A 172 5.92 -5.45 -10.77
N PRO A 173 4.84 -4.67 -10.89
CA PRO A 173 3.71 -4.81 -9.99
C PRO A 173 2.91 -6.07 -10.34
N THR A 174 2.55 -6.86 -9.34
CA THR A 174 1.62 -7.98 -9.49
C THR A 174 0.25 -7.55 -9.04
N ARG A 175 -0.73 -7.55 -9.94
CA ARG A 175 -2.13 -7.23 -9.61
C ARG A 175 -2.88 -8.50 -9.25
N SER A 176 -3.42 -8.55 -8.04
CA SER A 176 -4.04 -9.76 -7.47
C SER A 176 -5.56 -9.66 -7.34
N ALA A 177 -6.23 -9.00 -8.27
CA ALA A 177 -7.68 -8.80 -8.23
C ALA A 177 -8.49 -10.12 -8.20
N SER A 178 -7.90 -11.25 -8.63
CA SER A 178 -8.50 -12.58 -8.52
C SER A 178 -7.45 -13.67 -8.34
N THR A 179 -7.79 -14.74 -7.61
CA THR A 179 -6.91 -15.92 -7.44
C THR A 179 -6.95 -16.90 -8.61
N GLY A 180 -7.93 -16.81 -9.50
CA GLY A 180 -8.02 -17.66 -10.67
C GLY A 180 -6.75 -17.63 -11.53
N PRO A 181 -6.23 -16.44 -11.90
CA PRO A 181 -4.96 -16.32 -12.60
C PRO A 181 -3.77 -16.86 -11.80
N LEU A 182 -3.73 -16.64 -10.48
CA LEU A 182 -2.64 -17.17 -9.62
C LEU A 182 -2.65 -18.70 -9.57
N ALA A 183 -3.83 -19.32 -9.44
CA ALA A 183 -3.95 -20.77 -9.47
C ALA A 183 -3.54 -21.36 -10.83
N ARG A 184 -3.84 -20.68 -11.95
CA ARG A 184 -3.37 -21.08 -13.28
C ARG A 184 -1.87 -20.91 -13.47
N LEU A 185 -1.27 -19.86 -12.88
CA LEU A 185 0.19 -19.69 -12.87
C LEU A 185 0.88 -20.79 -12.03
N ALA A 186 0.29 -21.11 -10.87
CA ALA A 186 0.82 -22.17 -10.00
C ALA A 186 0.71 -23.55 -10.63
N PHE A 187 -0.34 -23.82 -11.39
CA PHE A 187 -0.65 -25.11 -11.97
C PHE A 187 -0.99 -25.01 -13.47
N PRO A 188 -0.03 -24.59 -14.31
CA PRO A 188 -0.26 -24.33 -15.73
C PRO A 188 -0.71 -25.57 -16.53
N ASN A 189 -0.34 -26.78 -16.07
CA ASN A 189 -0.74 -28.04 -16.67
C ASN A 189 -2.14 -28.52 -16.25
N ARG A 190 -2.83 -27.83 -15.31
CA ARG A 190 -4.20 -28.21 -14.91
C ARG A 190 -5.23 -27.52 -15.79
N SER A 191 -6.19 -28.29 -16.34
CA SER A 191 -7.36 -27.71 -17.04
C SER A 191 -8.31 -27.06 -16.05
N ASP A 192 -8.50 -27.67 -14.86
CA ASP A 192 -9.10 -27.05 -13.67
C ASP A 192 -8.01 -26.90 -12.59
N PRO A 193 -7.64 -25.67 -12.24
CA PRO A 193 -6.59 -25.44 -11.24
C PRO A 193 -6.86 -26.07 -9.86
N ASN A 194 -8.15 -26.28 -9.52
CA ASN A 194 -8.55 -26.85 -8.23
C ASN A 194 -8.58 -28.37 -8.24
N ASN A 195 -8.51 -29.02 -9.42
CA ASN A 195 -8.51 -30.46 -9.58
C ASN A 195 -7.12 -30.96 -9.99
N GLN A 196 -6.42 -31.61 -9.06
CA GLN A 196 -5.06 -32.11 -9.32
C GLN A 196 -5.00 -33.24 -10.38
N ASN A 197 -6.10 -33.91 -10.67
CA ASN A 197 -6.19 -34.97 -11.66
C ASN A 197 -6.56 -34.46 -13.06
N SER A 198 -6.91 -33.17 -13.18
CA SER A 198 -7.35 -32.53 -14.41
C SER A 198 -6.14 -31.91 -15.13
N THR A 199 -5.32 -32.73 -15.80
CA THR A 199 -4.11 -32.25 -16.49
C THR A 199 -4.26 -32.27 -18.00
N PHE A 200 -3.63 -31.28 -18.68
CA PHE A 200 -3.55 -31.23 -20.15
C PHE A 200 -2.54 -32.25 -20.70
N HIS A 201 -1.45 -32.49 -19.94
CA HIS A 201 -0.32 -33.33 -20.35
C HIS A 201 0.12 -34.23 -19.22
N SER A 202 0.73 -35.36 -19.54
CA SER A 202 1.44 -36.19 -18.55
C SER A 202 2.59 -35.40 -17.89
N ASN A 203 2.98 -35.78 -16.69
CA ASN A 203 4.09 -35.13 -15.97
C ASN A 203 5.39 -35.18 -16.80
N GLU A 204 5.66 -36.25 -17.50
CA GLU A 204 6.83 -36.37 -18.38
C GLU A 204 6.81 -35.36 -19.53
N THR A 205 5.65 -35.16 -20.16
CA THR A 205 5.49 -34.20 -21.23
C THR A 205 5.65 -32.77 -20.68
N GLU A 206 5.07 -32.48 -19.52
CA GLU A 206 5.23 -31.19 -18.87
C GLU A 206 6.70 -30.86 -18.57
N GLU A 207 7.46 -31.83 -18.03
CA GLU A 207 8.90 -31.67 -17.75
C GLU A 207 9.70 -31.38 -19.03
N ARG A 208 9.39 -32.08 -20.13
CA ARG A 208 10.03 -31.85 -21.44
C ARG A 208 9.70 -30.42 -21.96
N VAL A 209 8.46 -29.98 -21.86
CA VAL A 209 8.04 -28.62 -22.25
C VAL A 209 8.79 -27.58 -21.41
N ARG A 210 8.86 -27.75 -20.10
CA ARG A 210 9.60 -26.86 -19.19
C ARG A 210 11.08 -26.81 -19.48
N ALA A 211 11.69 -27.96 -19.77
CA ALA A 211 13.11 -28.04 -20.15
C ALA A 211 13.36 -27.28 -21.47
N ALA A 212 12.50 -27.47 -22.46
CA ALA A 212 12.60 -26.78 -23.73
C ALA A 212 12.41 -25.25 -23.60
N GLN A 213 11.47 -24.82 -22.75
CA GLN A 213 11.25 -23.40 -22.46
C GLN A 213 12.47 -22.77 -21.77
N ARG A 214 13.05 -23.42 -20.76
CA ARG A 214 14.29 -22.98 -20.09
C ARG A 214 15.45 -22.89 -21.08
N ALA A 215 15.63 -23.91 -21.91
CA ALA A 215 16.69 -23.91 -22.92
C ALA A 215 16.52 -22.79 -23.94
N ARG A 216 15.29 -22.49 -24.37
CA ARG A 216 14.99 -21.37 -25.25
C ARG A 216 15.29 -20.03 -24.60
N LEU A 217 14.89 -19.82 -23.35
CA LEU A 217 15.17 -18.58 -22.61
C LEU A 217 16.67 -18.37 -22.45
N ASN A 218 17.43 -19.41 -22.11
CA ASN A 218 18.88 -19.35 -22.01
C ASN A 218 19.54 -18.99 -23.34
N ARG A 219 19.09 -19.55 -24.47
CA ARG A 219 19.60 -19.18 -25.80
C ARG A 219 19.30 -17.74 -26.16
N LEU A 220 18.09 -17.26 -25.85
CA LEU A 220 17.73 -15.85 -26.09
C LEU A 220 18.60 -14.91 -25.25
N ARG A 221 18.83 -15.24 -23.98
CA ARG A 221 19.71 -14.51 -23.10
C ARG A 221 21.15 -14.41 -23.60
N GLN A 222 21.68 -15.50 -24.17
CA GLN A 222 23.05 -15.50 -24.73
C GLN A 222 23.18 -14.66 -26.00
N LYS A 223 22.10 -14.49 -26.74
CA LYS A 223 22.11 -13.70 -28.00
C LYS A 223 21.92 -12.21 -27.81
N GLU A 224 21.21 -11.81 -26.76
CA GLU A 224 20.85 -10.41 -26.54
C GLU A 224 21.84 -9.77 -25.58
N THR A 225 22.47 -8.70 -26.04
CA THR A 225 23.48 -7.94 -25.27
C THR A 225 23.03 -6.52 -24.96
N LEU A 226 21.83 -6.11 -25.45
CA LEU A 226 21.30 -4.76 -25.20
C LEU A 226 20.69 -4.70 -23.79
N PRO A 227 21.12 -3.75 -22.91
CA PRO A 227 20.67 -3.67 -21.51
C PRO A 227 19.17 -3.61 -21.30
N ALA A 228 18.43 -2.93 -22.19
CA ALA A 228 16.96 -2.87 -22.14
C ALA A 228 16.28 -4.23 -22.35
N TYR A 229 16.84 -5.07 -23.22
CA TYR A 229 16.34 -6.42 -23.45
C TYR A 229 16.74 -7.38 -22.34
N GLU A 230 17.94 -7.23 -21.77
CA GLU A 230 18.38 -8.03 -20.62
C GLU A 230 17.44 -7.81 -19.42
N GLY A 231 17.03 -6.57 -19.14
CA GLY A 231 16.05 -6.25 -18.10
C GLY A 231 14.68 -6.89 -18.35
N ALA A 232 14.17 -6.80 -19.58
CA ALA A 232 12.88 -7.40 -19.96
C ALA A 232 12.90 -8.93 -19.90
N TYR A 233 13.98 -9.56 -20.36
CA TYR A 233 14.17 -11.02 -20.25
C TYR A 233 14.34 -11.47 -18.79
N GLY A 234 15.00 -10.69 -17.96
CA GLY A 234 15.13 -10.95 -16.54
C GLY A 234 13.79 -10.97 -15.82
N LEU A 235 12.95 -9.97 -16.07
CA LEU A 235 11.58 -9.92 -15.53
C LEU A 235 10.72 -11.09 -16.04
N LEU A 236 10.81 -11.44 -17.32
CA LEU A 236 10.10 -12.57 -17.90
C LEU A 236 10.59 -13.91 -17.31
N PHE A 237 11.89 -14.03 -17.06
CA PHE A 237 12.48 -15.22 -16.45
C PHE A 237 12.04 -15.35 -14.98
N ALA A 238 12.09 -14.26 -14.21
CA ALA A 238 11.61 -14.23 -12.83
C ALA A 238 10.12 -14.62 -12.75
N ALA A 239 9.28 -14.06 -13.64
CA ALA A 239 7.86 -14.41 -13.70
C ALA A 239 7.59 -15.88 -14.05
N ARG A 240 8.47 -16.54 -14.81
CA ARG A 240 8.32 -17.96 -15.21
C ARG A 240 9.07 -18.94 -14.31
N ALA A 241 10.20 -18.53 -13.73
CA ALA A 241 10.94 -19.36 -12.78
C ALA A 241 10.21 -19.51 -11.44
N GLY A 242 9.30 -18.59 -11.13
CA GLY A 242 8.53 -18.56 -9.90
C GLY A 242 7.37 -19.56 -9.81
N GLU A 243 7.24 -20.54 -10.72
CA GLU A 243 6.15 -21.52 -10.63
C GLU A 243 6.15 -22.33 -9.33
N ALA A 244 7.32 -22.74 -8.85
CA ALA A 244 7.44 -23.50 -7.60
C ALA A 244 7.10 -22.65 -6.39
N GLU A 245 7.53 -21.39 -6.41
CA GLU A 245 7.25 -20.40 -5.38
C GLU A 245 5.78 -20.01 -5.37
N VAL A 246 5.16 -19.82 -6.55
CA VAL A 246 3.72 -19.54 -6.65
C VAL A 246 2.89 -20.75 -6.20
N ARG A 247 3.36 -21.99 -6.39
CA ARG A 247 2.73 -23.18 -5.78
C ARG A 247 2.75 -23.11 -4.26
N ASN A 248 3.86 -22.65 -3.67
CA ASN A 248 3.93 -22.47 -2.22
C ASN A 248 2.89 -21.44 -1.72
N LEU A 249 2.63 -20.39 -2.50
CA LEU A 249 1.58 -19.43 -2.19
C LEU A 249 0.21 -20.10 -1.97
N THR A 250 -0.14 -21.07 -2.82
CA THR A 250 -1.45 -21.74 -2.72
C THR A 250 -1.63 -22.52 -1.42
N THR A 251 -0.55 -22.93 -0.76
CA THR A 251 -0.62 -23.63 0.54
C THR A 251 -0.95 -22.68 1.70
N HIS A 252 -0.74 -21.39 1.53
CA HIS A 252 -1.02 -20.35 2.54
C HIS A 252 -2.33 -19.60 2.29
N LEU A 253 -2.93 -19.75 1.11
CA LEU A 253 -4.24 -19.19 0.81
C LEU A 253 -5.34 -20.01 1.48
N PRO A 254 -6.43 -19.39 1.94
CA PRO A 254 -7.61 -20.13 2.38
C PRO A 254 -8.24 -20.87 1.19
N THR A 255 -8.99 -21.93 1.47
CA THR A 255 -9.73 -22.70 0.45
C THR A 255 -10.66 -21.83 -0.38
N GLN A 256 -11.25 -20.81 0.27
CA GLN A 256 -12.07 -19.80 -0.38
C GLN A 256 -11.68 -18.42 0.14
N LEU A 257 -11.39 -17.50 -0.76
CA LEU A 257 -11.15 -16.11 -0.40
C LEU A 257 -12.43 -15.44 0.08
N ASP A 258 -12.25 -14.49 0.98
CA ASP A 258 -13.33 -13.68 1.52
C ASP A 258 -14.09 -12.94 0.39
N ASN A 259 -15.42 -12.99 0.45
CA ASN A 259 -16.33 -12.33 -0.49
C ASN A 259 -17.45 -11.54 0.22
N THR A 260 -17.26 -11.19 1.48
CA THR A 260 -18.26 -10.53 2.34
C THR A 260 -18.54 -9.07 1.97
N GLY A 261 -17.92 -8.54 0.92
CA GLY A 261 -18.17 -7.18 0.42
C GLY A 261 -17.12 -6.15 0.86
N ASN A 262 -16.26 -6.44 1.85
CA ASN A 262 -15.11 -5.61 2.14
C ASN A 262 -13.88 -6.06 1.32
N PRO A 263 -13.44 -5.26 0.32
CA PRO A 263 -12.35 -5.67 -0.57
C PRO A 263 -11.02 -5.88 0.15
N LEU A 264 -10.78 -5.18 1.27
CA LEU A 264 -9.54 -5.28 2.03
C LEU A 264 -9.32 -6.68 2.60
N ARG A 265 -10.38 -7.42 2.97
CA ARG A 265 -10.28 -8.77 3.52
C ARG A 265 -9.62 -9.74 2.55
N ARG A 266 -10.13 -9.81 1.32
CA ARG A 266 -9.53 -10.65 0.27
C ARG A 266 -8.12 -10.20 -0.09
N GLN A 267 -7.90 -8.89 -0.20
CA GLN A 267 -6.57 -8.34 -0.50
C GLN A 267 -5.56 -8.69 0.60
N ALA A 268 -5.97 -8.62 1.87
CA ALA A 268 -5.16 -9.02 3.02
C ALA A 268 -4.78 -10.49 2.98
N GLN A 269 -5.74 -11.39 2.70
CA GLN A 269 -5.48 -12.84 2.58
C GLN A 269 -4.40 -13.13 1.53
N VAL A 270 -4.49 -12.51 0.36
CA VAL A 270 -3.52 -12.71 -0.72
C VAL A 270 -2.15 -12.10 -0.36
N ALA A 271 -2.12 -10.89 0.19
CA ALA A 271 -0.88 -10.20 0.53
C ALA A 271 -0.10 -10.94 1.63
N VAL A 272 -0.79 -11.34 2.70
CA VAL A 272 -0.19 -12.08 3.82
C VAL A 272 0.28 -13.46 3.38
N ALA A 273 -0.51 -14.19 2.58
CA ALA A 273 -0.12 -15.49 2.03
C ALA A 273 1.11 -15.37 1.11
N ALA A 274 1.17 -14.34 0.26
CA ALA A 274 2.30 -14.10 -0.62
C ALA A 274 3.58 -13.76 0.15
N TYR A 275 3.48 -12.97 1.22
CA TYR A 275 4.61 -12.72 2.11
C TYR A 275 5.04 -14.02 2.83
N LYS A 276 4.09 -14.79 3.38
CA LYS A 276 4.38 -16.07 4.06
C LYS A 276 5.06 -17.09 3.13
N ALA A 277 4.71 -17.05 1.84
CA ALA A 277 5.36 -17.85 0.81
C ALA A 277 6.77 -17.33 0.42
N GLY A 278 7.23 -16.22 0.99
CA GLY A 278 8.52 -15.60 0.66
C GLY A 278 8.56 -14.86 -0.68
N LEU A 279 7.40 -14.50 -1.23
CA LEU A 279 7.26 -13.91 -2.57
C LEU A 279 7.07 -12.40 -2.54
N CYS A 280 6.51 -11.85 -1.45
CA CYS A 280 6.10 -10.46 -1.35
C CYS A 280 6.96 -9.71 -0.33
N VAL A 281 7.33 -8.49 -0.66
CA VAL A 281 8.06 -7.55 0.21
C VAL A 281 7.11 -6.44 0.67
N ALA A 282 6.28 -5.97 -0.27
CA ALA A 282 5.33 -4.90 -0.01
C ALA A 282 4.02 -5.11 -0.77
N ALA A 283 2.92 -4.67 -0.18
CA ALA A 283 1.59 -4.75 -0.78
C ALA A 283 0.83 -3.43 -0.63
N ASN A 284 0.25 -2.94 -1.73
CA ASN A 284 -0.78 -1.90 -1.69
C ASN A 284 -2.15 -2.57 -1.60
N LEU A 285 -2.90 -2.25 -0.55
CA LEU A 285 -4.32 -2.55 -0.42
C LEU A 285 -5.11 -1.28 -0.67
N ASN A 286 -6.28 -1.40 -1.30
CA ASN A 286 -7.06 -0.24 -1.69
C ASN A 286 -8.54 -0.41 -1.41
N ILE A 287 -9.15 0.62 -0.83
CA ILE A 287 -10.59 0.73 -0.63
C ILE A 287 -11.04 2.16 -1.01
N GLY A 288 -12.07 2.26 -1.82
CA GLY A 288 -12.67 3.53 -2.24
C GLY A 288 -13.89 3.92 -1.41
N GLY A 289 -14.49 5.04 -1.78
CA GLY A 289 -15.71 5.55 -1.18
C GLY A 289 -15.50 6.77 -0.27
N PHE A 290 -14.33 7.41 -0.35
CA PHE A 290 -14.00 8.57 0.47
C PHE A 290 -14.17 9.92 -0.24
N ASP A 291 -14.47 9.92 -1.54
CA ASP A 291 -14.73 11.16 -2.30
C ASP A 291 -16.20 11.60 -2.15
N THR A 292 -16.52 12.19 -0.99
CA THR A 292 -17.89 12.43 -0.53
C THR A 292 -18.29 13.90 -0.60
N HIS A 293 -18.44 14.42 -1.83
CA HIS A 293 -18.91 15.79 -2.12
C HIS A 293 -20.40 16.02 -1.85
N GLY A 294 -21.15 15.00 -1.50
CA GLY A 294 -22.55 15.06 -1.12
C GLY A 294 -22.86 14.02 -0.05
N ASN A 295 -23.82 14.33 0.85
CA ASN A 295 -24.27 13.43 1.93
C ASN A 295 -23.09 12.77 2.68
N HIS A 296 -22.11 13.59 3.09
CA HIS A 296 -20.82 13.13 3.62
C HIS A 296 -20.98 12.10 4.74
N ASP A 297 -21.68 12.43 5.82
CA ASP A 297 -21.76 11.56 7.00
C ASP A 297 -22.37 10.19 6.66
N ALA A 298 -23.45 10.19 5.85
CA ALA A 298 -24.16 8.97 5.46
C ALA A 298 -23.28 8.01 4.62
N SER A 299 -22.31 8.56 3.87
CA SER A 299 -21.42 7.78 3.00
C SER A 299 -20.05 7.52 3.62
N HIS A 300 -19.47 8.55 4.25
CA HIS A 300 -18.10 8.55 4.73
C HIS A 300 -17.90 7.72 6.00
N ILE A 301 -18.81 7.86 6.97
CA ILE A 301 -18.74 7.11 8.24
C ILE A 301 -18.77 5.59 7.99
N PRO A 302 -19.69 5.04 7.16
CA PRO A 302 -19.64 3.62 6.79
C PRO A 302 -18.37 3.22 6.01
N ALA A 303 -17.81 4.13 5.19
CA ALA A 303 -16.55 3.86 4.49
C ALA A 303 -15.37 3.76 5.47
N LEU A 304 -15.28 4.67 6.45
CA LEU A 304 -14.30 4.60 7.54
C LEU A 304 -14.47 3.33 8.39
N ALA A 305 -15.69 2.94 8.72
CA ALA A 305 -15.96 1.71 9.46
C ALA A 305 -15.46 0.47 8.69
N ARG A 306 -15.71 0.41 7.38
CA ARG A 306 -15.19 -0.67 6.52
C ARG A 306 -13.66 -0.65 6.40
N LEU A 307 -13.05 0.53 6.36
CA LEU A 307 -11.59 0.67 6.38
C LEU A 307 -11.01 0.05 7.66
N LEU A 308 -11.52 0.46 8.83
CA LEU A 308 -11.04 -0.03 10.12
C LEU A 308 -11.27 -1.54 10.29
N GLU A 309 -12.43 -2.05 9.85
CA GLU A 309 -12.73 -3.49 9.84
C GLU A 309 -11.76 -4.26 8.92
N GLY A 310 -11.45 -3.71 7.76
CA GLY A 310 -10.48 -4.32 6.83
C GLY A 310 -9.05 -4.34 7.38
N VAL A 311 -8.65 -3.29 8.10
CA VAL A 311 -7.33 -3.24 8.79
C VAL A 311 -7.31 -4.21 9.96
N ASP A 312 -8.38 -4.31 10.74
CA ASP A 312 -8.52 -5.30 11.81
C ASP A 312 -8.36 -6.73 11.26
N PHE A 313 -9.05 -7.04 10.18
CA PHE A 313 -8.92 -8.33 9.49
C PHE A 313 -7.48 -8.59 9.00
N LEU A 314 -6.80 -7.59 8.44
CA LEU A 314 -5.39 -7.70 8.02
C LEU A 314 -4.49 -8.10 9.19
N MET A 315 -4.65 -7.44 10.34
CA MET A 315 -3.86 -7.70 11.54
C MET A 315 -4.12 -9.10 12.11
N GLU A 316 -5.39 -9.54 12.11
CA GLU A 316 -5.79 -10.90 12.51
C GLU A 316 -5.22 -11.95 11.54
N GLU A 317 -5.31 -11.73 10.25
CA GLU A 317 -4.77 -12.63 9.23
C GLU A 317 -3.24 -12.76 9.35
N ALA A 318 -2.53 -11.64 9.56
CA ALA A 318 -1.10 -11.65 9.81
C ALA A 318 -0.72 -12.39 11.11
N THR A 319 -1.56 -12.28 12.14
CA THR A 319 -1.41 -13.03 13.40
C THR A 319 -1.63 -14.53 13.16
N ARG A 320 -2.70 -14.90 12.46
CA ARG A 320 -3.04 -16.28 12.11
C ARG A 320 -1.94 -16.97 11.30
N GLN A 321 -1.29 -16.24 10.39
CA GLN A 321 -0.16 -16.71 9.57
C GLN A 321 1.19 -16.63 10.29
N GLY A 322 1.25 -16.03 11.50
CA GLY A 322 2.46 -15.89 12.28
C GLY A 322 3.46 -14.87 11.74
N VAL A 323 2.99 -13.87 10.98
CA VAL A 323 3.86 -12.88 10.31
C VAL A 323 3.69 -11.45 10.85
N ARG A 324 2.75 -11.22 11.78
CA ARG A 324 2.45 -9.90 12.34
C ARG A 324 3.69 -9.17 12.87
N HIS A 325 4.60 -9.89 13.49
CA HIS A 325 5.82 -9.33 14.08
C HIS A 325 6.82 -8.77 13.07
N LYS A 326 6.62 -9.03 11.77
CA LYS A 326 7.42 -8.50 10.65
C LYS A 326 6.67 -7.47 9.82
N MET A 327 5.36 -7.28 10.09
CA MET A 327 4.49 -6.46 9.27
C MET A 327 4.36 -5.04 9.81
N THR A 328 4.67 -4.05 8.99
CA THR A 328 4.39 -2.63 9.20
C THR A 328 3.25 -2.22 8.30
N VAL A 329 2.21 -1.60 8.86
CA VAL A 329 1.04 -1.10 8.14
C VAL A 329 1.03 0.41 8.14
N VAL A 330 0.88 1.02 6.96
CA VAL A 330 0.67 2.46 6.77
C VAL A 330 -0.72 2.66 6.19
N ILE A 331 -1.53 3.48 6.84
CA ILE A 331 -2.92 3.75 6.46
C ILE A 331 -3.03 5.25 6.18
N ALA A 332 -3.43 5.61 4.96
CA ALA A 332 -3.54 7.01 4.56
C ALA A 332 -4.55 7.18 3.40
N SER A 333 -4.81 8.43 3.06
CA SER A 333 -5.67 8.82 1.94
C SER A 333 -4.96 9.88 1.11
N ASP A 334 -5.53 10.22 -0.03
CA ASP A 334 -4.98 11.17 -1.02
C ASP A 334 -4.72 12.56 -0.38
N PHE A 335 -5.61 13.00 0.47
CA PHE A 335 -5.62 14.26 1.23
C PHE A 335 -6.77 14.20 2.26
N GLY A 336 -7.11 15.31 2.89
CA GLY A 336 -8.23 15.46 3.83
C GLY A 336 -9.50 16.05 3.23
N ARG A 337 -10.46 16.39 4.10
CA ARG A 337 -11.72 17.05 3.74
C ARG A 337 -11.86 18.42 4.42
N THR A 338 -12.59 19.33 3.76
CA THR A 338 -12.83 20.67 4.29
C THR A 338 -13.44 20.66 5.68
N PRO A 339 -13.12 21.67 6.52
CA PRO A 339 -13.63 21.74 7.90
C PRO A 339 -15.15 21.90 7.97
N GLY A 340 -15.80 22.46 6.95
CA GLY A 340 -17.25 22.64 6.91
C GLY A 340 -17.90 21.82 5.80
N TYR A 341 -19.21 21.70 5.87
CA TYR A 341 -20.04 21.07 4.84
C TYR A 341 -20.38 22.08 3.75
N ASN A 342 -20.42 21.63 2.50
CA ASN A 342 -20.93 22.37 1.35
C ASN A 342 -22.48 22.29 1.27
N ASP A 343 -23.09 22.97 0.28
CA ASP A 343 -24.54 23.04 0.09
C ASP A 343 -25.19 21.66 -0.16
N GLY A 344 -24.42 20.67 -0.63
CA GLY A 344 -24.87 19.28 -0.82
C GLY A 344 -24.70 18.40 0.41
N ASN A 345 -24.43 18.97 1.59
CA ASN A 345 -24.05 18.22 2.80
C ASN A 345 -22.84 17.30 2.58
N GLY A 346 -22.01 17.65 1.61
CA GLY A 346 -20.72 17.01 1.36
C GLY A 346 -19.58 17.79 1.99
N LYS A 347 -18.36 17.29 1.82
CA LYS A 347 -17.12 18.01 2.12
C LYS A 347 -16.20 17.97 0.91
N ASP A 348 -15.59 19.12 0.61
CA ASP A 348 -14.68 19.26 -0.51
C ASP A 348 -13.25 18.86 -0.13
N HIS A 349 -12.33 18.92 -1.08
CA HIS A 349 -10.94 18.53 -0.88
C HIS A 349 -10.19 19.54 0.00
N TRP A 350 -9.33 19.03 0.87
CA TRP A 350 -8.51 19.81 1.78
C TRP A 350 -7.10 19.25 1.86
N SER A 351 -6.07 20.11 1.78
CA SER A 351 -4.68 19.63 1.74
C SER A 351 -4.17 19.05 3.07
N ILE A 352 -4.85 19.34 4.19
CA ILE A 352 -4.42 18.87 5.50
C ILE A 352 -5.08 17.53 5.81
N THR A 353 -4.25 16.55 6.14
CA THR A 353 -4.66 15.16 6.39
C THR A 353 -3.93 14.56 7.57
N SER A 354 -4.19 13.29 7.80
CA SER A 354 -3.51 12.47 8.81
C SER A 354 -2.96 11.19 8.18
N MET A 355 -2.02 10.55 8.85
CA MET A 355 -1.59 9.17 8.57
C MET A 355 -1.63 8.35 9.84
N MET A 356 -1.97 7.07 9.72
CA MET A 356 -1.89 6.10 10.81
C MET A 356 -0.87 5.02 10.45
N LEU A 357 -0.03 4.67 11.39
CA LEU A 357 0.97 3.60 11.24
C LEU A 357 0.87 2.63 12.41
N MET A 358 1.09 1.34 12.14
CA MET A 358 1.07 0.33 13.19
C MET A 358 1.90 -0.91 12.82
N GLY A 359 2.28 -1.69 13.81
CA GLY A 359 2.97 -2.97 13.63
C GLY A 359 4.48 -2.88 13.86
N ALA A 360 5.24 -3.72 13.16
CA ALA A 360 6.66 -3.89 13.39
C ALA A 360 7.46 -2.59 13.23
N GLY A 361 8.26 -2.22 14.23
CA GLY A 361 9.10 -1.04 14.22
C GLY A 361 8.38 0.29 14.44
N VAL A 362 7.06 0.28 14.67
CA VAL A 362 6.29 1.48 14.99
C VAL A 362 6.17 1.64 16.49
N ARG A 363 6.57 2.80 17.02
CA ARG A 363 6.34 3.17 18.42
C ARG A 363 4.89 3.62 18.58
N GLY A 364 4.02 2.73 19.05
CA GLY A 364 2.59 2.96 19.18
C GLY A 364 2.20 3.79 20.42
N ASN A 365 0.88 3.96 20.61
CA ASN A 365 0.26 4.80 21.63
C ASN A 365 0.73 6.26 21.58
N ARG A 366 0.95 6.79 20.37
CA ARG A 366 1.50 8.13 20.12
C ARG A 366 0.65 8.91 19.14
N VAL A 367 0.55 10.21 19.38
CA VAL A 367 0.01 11.19 18.44
C VAL A 367 1.08 12.24 18.19
N LEU A 368 1.43 12.47 16.95
CA LEU A 368 2.36 13.49 16.49
C LEU A 368 1.63 14.54 15.67
N GLY A 369 2.13 15.77 15.69
CA GLY A 369 1.50 16.88 15.00
C GLY A 369 0.12 17.22 15.55
N GLY A 370 -0.64 17.96 14.77
CA GLY A 370 -1.99 18.38 15.13
C GLY A 370 -2.54 19.43 14.19
N THR A 371 -3.83 19.73 14.36
CA THR A 371 -4.51 20.82 13.64
C THR A 371 -5.18 21.77 14.62
N ASP A 372 -5.37 23.03 14.18
CA ASP A 372 -6.10 24.03 14.94
C ASP A 372 -7.64 23.79 14.91
N ALA A 373 -8.39 24.68 15.55
CA ALA A 373 -9.85 24.64 15.58
C ALA A 373 -10.50 24.87 14.21
N ARG A 374 -9.74 25.15 13.15
CA ARG A 374 -10.18 25.29 11.76
C ARG A 374 -9.60 24.21 10.85
N HIS A 375 -9.07 23.12 11.43
CA HIS A 375 -8.42 22.02 10.72
C HIS A 375 -7.27 22.48 9.81
N ARG A 376 -6.49 23.48 10.24
CA ARG A 376 -5.24 23.88 9.59
C ARG A 376 -4.08 23.25 10.34
N ALA A 377 -3.06 22.81 9.59
CA ALA A 377 -1.88 22.22 10.19
C ALA A 377 -1.21 23.17 11.19
N LEU A 378 -0.89 22.65 12.36
CA LEU A 378 -0.04 23.32 13.33
C LEU A 378 1.43 22.96 13.01
N THR A 379 2.30 23.95 13.10
CA THR A 379 3.74 23.71 13.06
C THR A 379 4.20 22.98 14.32
N VAL A 380 5.17 22.10 14.16
CA VAL A 380 5.68 21.23 15.25
C VAL A 380 7.10 21.58 15.63
N ASP A 381 7.44 21.29 16.87
CA ASP A 381 8.82 21.25 17.32
C ASP A 381 9.54 20.05 16.71
N ARG A 382 10.75 20.26 16.19
CA ARG A 382 11.51 19.25 15.42
C ARG A 382 11.97 18.05 16.25
N THR A 383 12.03 18.18 17.56
CA THR A 383 12.49 17.13 18.49
C THR A 383 11.33 16.31 19.03
N THR A 384 10.29 17.01 19.50
CA THR A 384 9.14 16.36 20.14
C THR A 384 8.04 15.99 19.17
N LEU A 385 8.00 16.62 18.00
CA LEU A 385 6.97 16.53 16.98
C LEU A 385 5.56 16.89 17.50
N GLN A 386 5.51 17.68 18.59
CA GLN A 386 4.29 18.24 19.13
C GLN A 386 4.07 19.67 18.61
N PRO A 387 2.82 20.13 18.56
CA PRO A 387 2.50 21.53 18.16
C PRO A 387 3.27 22.56 18.98
N GLY A 388 3.72 23.64 18.33
CA GLY A 388 4.42 24.76 18.98
C GLY A 388 5.80 25.09 18.44
N GLY A 389 6.22 24.47 17.34
CA GLY A 389 7.49 24.77 16.65
C GLY A 389 7.33 25.55 15.35
N ASP A 390 8.26 25.33 14.43
CA ASP A 390 8.38 26.04 13.14
C ASP A 390 8.26 25.13 11.91
N LEU A 391 8.16 23.80 12.09
CA LEU A 391 8.14 22.83 11.01
C LEU A 391 6.70 22.42 10.66
N THR A 392 6.33 22.51 9.39
CA THR A 392 5.10 21.90 8.87
C THR A 392 5.36 20.45 8.48
N LEU A 393 4.60 19.50 9.06
CA LEU A 393 4.71 18.08 8.68
C LEU A 393 4.17 17.88 7.27
N ARG A 394 4.89 17.08 6.50
CA ARG A 394 4.56 16.72 5.11
C ARG A 394 4.83 15.23 4.87
N PRO A 395 4.27 14.65 3.78
CA PRO A 395 4.50 13.25 3.44
C PRO A 395 5.99 12.86 3.34
N GLU A 396 6.87 13.75 2.84
CA GLU A 396 8.30 13.49 2.74
C GLU A 396 8.98 13.15 4.07
N HIS A 397 8.56 13.77 5.18
CA HIS A 397 9.11 13.46 6.51
C HIS A 397 8.74 12.05 6.95
N VAL A 398 7.48 11.64 6.73
CA VAL A 398 7.02 10.27 7.03
C VAL A 398 7.78 9.26 6.16
N HIS A 399 7.96 9.57 4.87
CA HIS A 399 8.70 8.70 3.96
C HIS A 399 10.19 8.59 4.29
N ALA A 400 10.84 9.65 4.78
CA ALA A 400 12.21 9.57 5.26
C ALA A 400 12.31 8.56 6.43
N ALA A 401 11.39 8.64 7.40
CA ALA A 401 11.33 7.70 8.51
C ALA A 401 11.02 6.26 8.05
N LEU A 402 10.07 6.07 7.10
CA LEU A 402 9.76 4.77 6.53
C LEU A 402 10.95 4.15 5.77
N ARG A 403 11.75 4.95 5.04
CA ARG A 403 12.95 4.47 4.35
C ARG A 403 14.01 3.99 5.33
N ARG A 404 14.19 4.69 6.48
CA ARG A 404 15.06 4.23 7.59
C ARG A 404 14.55 2.92 8.17
N LEU A 405 13.25 2.85 8.51
CA LEU A 405 12.65 1.63 9.03
C LEU A 405 12.83 0.44 8.09
N ALA A 406 12.72 0.68 6.79
CA ALA A 406 12.97 -0.33 5.77
C ALA A 406 14.46 -0.66 5.58
N GLY A 407 15.37 0.12 6.16
CA GLY A 407 16.83 -0.01 5.97
C GLY A 407 17.23 0.10 4.50
N ILE A 408 16.68 1.11 3.80
CA ILE A 408 16.97 1.39 2.39
C ILE A 408 17.50 2.81 2.17
N GLU A 409 17.58 3.62 3.20
CA GLU A 409 17.98 5.04 3.12
C GLU A 409 19.37 5.25 2.49
N GLY A 410 20.29 4.31 2.73
CA GLY A 410 21.67 4.35 2.16
C GLY A 410 21.80 3.68 0.80
N ASP A 411 20.76 3.06 0.25
CA ASP A 411 20.86 2.37 -1.04
C ASP A 411 21.08 3.37 -2.19
N PRO A 412 22.00 3.09 -3.14
CA PRO A 412 22.29 3.97 -4.28
C PRO A 412 21.05 4.28 -5.15
N VAL A 413 20.10 3.38 -5.27
CA VAL A 413 18.83 3.64 -5.98
C VAL A 413 18.04 4.72 -5.25
N VAL A 414 17.96 4.63 -3.93
CA VAL A 414 17.22 5.57 -3.10
C VAL A 414 17.89 6.93 -3.07
N THR A 415 19.21 6.97 -2.85
CA THR A 415 19.95 8.21 -2.66
C THR A 415 20.22 8.98 -3.95
N ARG A 416 20.39 8.30 -5.10
CA ARG A 416 20.77 8.93 -6.37
C ARG A 416 19.60 9.09 -7.33
N GLN A 417 18.65 8.13 -7.38
CA GLN A 417 17.54 8.18 -8.33
C GLN A 417 16.28 8.78 -7.72
N PHE A 418 16.04 8.54 -6.42
CA PHE A 418 14.82 8.96 -5.73
C PHE A 418 15.12 9.65 -4.39
N PRO A 419 16.01 10.68 -4.37
CA PRO A 419 16.36 11.38 -3.14
C PRO A 419 15.14 12.11 -2.55
N LEU A 420 15.04 12.13 -1.22
CA LEU A 420 14.10 12.98 -0.49
C LEU A 420 14.93 13.94 0.38
N PRO A 421 15.22 15.14 -0.11
CA PRO A 421 15.88 16.16 0.69
C PRO A 421 14.87 16.72 1.70
N THR A 422 14.89 16.20 2.90
CA THR A 422 14.03 16.62 4.01
C THR A 422 14.78 16.40 5.33
N GLU A 423 14.29 17.03 6.39
CA GLU A 423 14.85 16.86 7.73
C GLU A 423 14.61 15.42 8.23
N GLU A 424 15.58 14.94 8.99
CA GLU A 424 15.43 13.67 9.72
C GLU A 424 14.68 13.91 11.02
N LEU A 425 13.48 13.33 11.12
CA LEU A 425 12.62 13.42 12.28
C LEU A 425 12.47 12.04 12.95
N ASP A 426 12.35 12.04 14.29
CA ASP A 426 12.16 10.82 15.10
C ASP A 426 10.67 10.40 15.12
N ILE A 427 10.12 10.08 13.95
CA ILE A 427 8.72 9.72 13.79
C ILE A 427 8.45 8.28 14.28
N LEU A 428 9.30 7.31 13.90
CA LEU A 428 9.11 5.86 14.11
C LEU A 428 9.98 5.31 15.23
#